data_25845710741804860cf51a80f0c39c50
#
_entry.id   25845710741804860cf51a80f0c39c50
#
_cell.length_a   1.000
_cell.length_b   1.000
_cell.length_c   1.000
_cell.angle_alpha   90.00
_cell.angle_beta   90.00
_cell.angle_gamma   90.00
#
_symmetry.space_group_name_H-M   'P 1'
#
loop_
_entity.id
_entity.type
_entity.pdbx_description
1 polymer ?
#
loop_
_entity_poly.entity_id
_entity_poly.type
_entity_poly.pdbx_seq_one_letter_code
_entity_poly.pdbx_strand_id
1 'polypeptide(L)'
;MSDADTIEDIKERRREQLLEQLNTEGELATDDESAEESTGGTPDTPIHVESVEHFSEVTGDHDVVLVDFYADWCGPCKQLEPIVEEIAAETDAAVAKVDIDRLQPLAQRHGVRGVPTMVLFSDGEPVEQTVGVKPKAQLTALIENYI
;
A
#
# COMPACT_ATOMS: atom_id res chain seq x y z
N MET A 1 -0.58 33.43 -3.71
CA MET A 1 -0.39 32.80 -3.77
C MET A 1 0.23 32.45 -4.65
N SER A 2 0.64 32.49 -4.81
CA SER A 2 1.36 32.34 -5.51
C SER A 2 1.87 31.14 -5.78
N ASP A 3 2.06 30.48 -5.15
CA ASP A 3 2.60 29.33 -5.36
C ASP A 3 1.75 28.52 -6.07
N ALA A 4 0.94 28.93 -6.71
CA ALA A 4 0.09 28.16 -7.44
C ALA A 4 0.79 27.22 -8.32
N ASP A 5 1.96 27.48 -8.66
CA ASP A 5 2.62 26.60 -9.50
C ASP A 5 3.18 25.45 -8.81
N THR A 6 3.21 25.34 -7.54
CA THR A 6 3.85 24.24 -6.90
C THR A 6 2.83 23.14 -6.64
N ILE A 7 3.32 21.96 -6.49
CA ILE A 7 2.45 20.84 -6.19
C ILE A 7 1.82 21.04 -4.85
N GLU A 8 2.52 21.60 -3.90
CA GLU A 8 1.96 21.82 -2.59
C GLU A 8 0.81 22.80 -2.65
N ASP A 9 0.94 23.82 -3.47
CA ASP A 9 -0.12 24.78 -3.59
C ASP A 9 -1.34 24.14 -4.22
N ILE A 10 -1.15 23.28 -5.18
CA ILE A 10 -2.26 22.59 -5.80
C ILE A 10 -2.94 21.69 -4.80
N LYS A 11 -2.18 21.03 -3.95
CA LYS A 11 -2.76 20.17 -2.95
C LYS A 11 -3.57 20.97 -1.94
N GLU A 12 -3.07 22.13 -1.58
CA GLU A 12 -3.81 22.94 -0.64
C GLU A 12 -5.12 23.42 -1.20
N ARG A 13 -5.12 23.83 -2.46
CA ARG A 13 -6.34 24.26 -3.06
C ARG A 13 -7.32 23.14 -3.15
N ARG A 14 -6.86 21.96 -3.52
CA ARG A 14 -7.75 20.83 -3.59
C ARG A 14 -8.31 20.51 -2.22
N ARG A 15 -7.48 20.60 -1.20
CA ARG A 15 -7.94 20.33 0.14
C ARG A 15 -9.00 21.33 0.57
N GLU A 16 -8.80 22.59 0.24
CA GLU A 16 -9.78 23.60 0.58
C GLU A 16 -11.10 23.34 -0.12
N GLN A 17 -11.04 22.96 -1.38
CA GLN A 17 -12.25 22.64 -2.09
C GLN A 17 -12.98 21.49 -1.46
N LEU A 18 -12.25 20.47 -1.05
CA LEU A 18 -12.87 19.35 -0.41
C LEU A 18 -13.51 19.74 0.90
N LEU A 19 -12.84 20.60 1.65
CA LEU A 19 -13.41 21.04 2.91
C LEU A 19 -14.69 21.82 2.69
N GLU A 20 -14.71 22.62 1.67
CA GLU A 20 -15.93 23.35 1.39
C GLU A 20 -17.05 22.42 1.02
N GLN A 21 -16.73 21.38 0.26
CA GLN A 21 -17.75 20.43 -0.09
C GLN A 21 -18.22 19.69 1.13
N LEU A 22 -17.32 19.38 2.03
CA LEU A 22 -17.73 18.73 3.23
C LEU A 22 -18.64 19.58 4.05
N ASN A 23 -18.35 20.85 4.11
CA ASN A 23 -19.20 21.71 4.87
C ASN A 23 -20.60 21.75 4.30
N THR A 24 -20.73 21.61 3.01
CA THR A 24 -22.05 21.68 2.46
C THR A 24 -22.67 20.32 2.36
N GLU A 25 -21.92 19.32 2.06
CA GLU A 25 -22.50 18.06 1.87
C GLU A 25 -22.02 17.03 2.76
N GLY A 26 -21.02 17.22 3.38
CA GLY A 26 -20.61 16.29 4.35
C GLY A 26 -20.03 15.04 3.89
N GLU A 27 -20.61 14.38 3.12
CA GLU A 27 -20.11 13.18 2.89
C GLU A 27 -19.15 13.03 1.93
N LEU A 28 -19.15 13.82 1.11
CA LEU A 28 -18.25 13.66 0.19
C LEU A 28 -17.03 13.28 0.49
N ALA A 29 -16.75 13.51 1.29
CA ALA A 29 -15.52 13.26 1.56
C ALA A 29 -15.04 12.06 1.23
N THR A 30 -15.51 11.70 1.29
CA THR A 30 -15.02 10.66 1.13
C THR A 30 -14.22 10.59 0.29
N ASP A 31 -14.26 10.71 0.05
CA ASP A 31 -13.55 10.39 -0.49
C ASP A 31 -12.52 10.60 -0.57
N ASP A 32 -12.54 10.76 -0.56
CA ASP A 32 -11.75 10.88 -0.74
C ASP A 32 -10.81 10.69 -0.61
N GLU A 33 -10.83 10.48 -0.54
CA GLU A 33 -10.14 10.32 -0.40
C GLU A 33 -9.19 10.52 -0.44
N SER A 34 -9.26 10.58 -0.59
CA SER A 34 -8.51 10.88 -0.93
C SER A 34 -7.67 11.45 -0.58
N ALA A 35 -7.82 11.68 -0.50
CA ALA A 35 -7.08 12.55 -0.29
C ALA A 35 -6.08 12.16 0.54
N GLU A 36 -6.36 11.59 1.03
CA GLU A 36 -5.59 11.29 1.78
C GLU A 36 -4.40 10.97 1.61
N GLU A 37 -4.30 10.40 0.93
CA GLU A 37 -3.11 10.01 0.71
C GLU A 37 -2.21 11.00 0.58
N SER A 38 -2.57 11.97 0.15
CA SER A 38 -1.65 12.96 -0.12
C SER A 38 -1.08 13.52 1.09
N THR A 39 -1.64 13.31 2.20
CA THR A 39 -1.09 13.94 3.36
C THR A 39 0.09 13.22 3.88
N GLY A 40 0.54 12.20 3.23
CA GLY A 40 1.74 11.57 3.70
C GLY A 40 1.54 10.47 4.69
N GLY A 41 0.36 10.22 5.10
CA GLY A 41 0.12 9.12 6.01
C GLY A 41 0.18 7.80 5.30
N THR A 42 0.44 6.74 6.05
CA THR A 42 0.45 5.41 5.50
C THR A 42 -0.99 4.90 5.48
N PRO A 43 -1.42 4.32 4.37
CA PRO A 43 -2.77 3.79 4.30
C PRO A 43 -2.98 2.69 5.33
N ASP A 44 -4.17 2.66 5.93
CA ASP A 44 -4.47 1.64 6.91
C ASP A 44 -5.22 0.47 6.30
N THR A 45 -5.30 0.41 4.99
CA THR A 45 -5.86 -0.73 4.29
C THR A 45 -4.89 -1.13 3.20
N PRO A 46 -4.92 -2.39 2.77
CA PRO A 46 -4.01 -2.81 1.71
C PRO A 46 -4.29 -2.09 0.40
N ILE A 47 -3.26 -1.82 -0.35
CA ILE A 47 -3.34 -1.17 -1.64
C ILE A 47 -3.30 -2.25 -2.70
N HIS A 48 -4.28 -2.24 -3.60
CA HIS A 48 -4.27 -3.20 -4.70
C HIS A 48 -3.48 -2.60 -5.86
N VAL A 49 -2.37 -3.24 -6.19
CA VAL A 49 -1.48 -2.74 -7.23
C VAL A 49 -2.07 -3.08 -8.58
N GLU A 50 -2.18 -2.07 -9.44
CA GLU A 50 -2.87 -2.23 -10.71
C GLU A 50 -1.93 -2.32 -11.91
N SER A 51 -0.70 -1.94 -11.75
CA SER A 51 0.25 -1.96 -12.86
C SER A 51 1.66 -1.97 -12.31
N VAL A 52 2.62 -2.21 -13.19
CA VAL A 52 4.02 -2.17 -12.80
C VAL A 52 4.40 -0.76 -12.36
N GLU A 53 3.86 0.25 -13.04
CA GLU A 53 4.15 1.62 -12.65
C GLU A 53 3.55 1.94 -11.29
N HIS A 54 2.34 1.47 -11.05
CA HIS A 54 1.69 1.68 -9.76
C HIS A 54 2.52 1.04 -8.66
N PHE A 55 3.06 -0.15 -8.91
CA PHE A 55 3.90 -0.82 -7.95
C PHE A 55 5.12 0.04 -7.59
N SER A 56 5.74 0.63 -8.59
CA SER A 56 6.91 1.48 -8.33
C SER A 56 6.52 2.70 -7.51
N GLU A 57 5.35 3.26 -7.77
CA GLU A 57 4.89 4.40 -7.00
C GLU A 57 4.64 4.01 -5.55
N VAL A 58 4.00 2.89 -5.33
CA VAL A 58 3.67 2.48 -3.98
C VAL A 58 4.93 2.20 -3.18
N THR A 59 5.88 1.46 -3.76
CA THR A 59 7.09 1.13 -3.04
C THR A 59 7.99 2.35 -2.85
N GLY A 60 7.87 3.34 -3.72
CA GLY A 60 8.68 4.54 -3.59
C GLY A 60 8.06 5.61 -2.71
N ASP A 61 6.73 5.59 -2.54
CA ASP A 61 6.07 6.62 -1.78
C ASP A 61 6.04 6.36 -0.29
N HIS A 62 6.33 5.14 0.14
CA HIS A 62 6.26 4.78 1.54
C HIS A 62 7.59 4.22 1.98
N ASP A 63 7.96 4.48 3.21
CA ASP A 63 9.26 4.05 3.70
C ASP A 63 9.33 2.54 3.83
N VAL A 64 8.26 1.91 4.28
CA VAL A 64 8.23 0.47 4.46
C VAL A 64 6.97 -0.06 3.85
N VAL A 65 7.11 -1.02 2.96
CA VAL A 65 5.96 -1.61 2.26
C VAL A 65 6.06 -3.12 2.32
N LEU A 66 5.00 -3.76 2.79
CA LEU A 66 4.92 -5.20 2.75
C LEU A 66 4.12 -5.58 1.52
N VAL A 67 4.75 -6.25 0.57
CA VAL A 67 4.10 -6.62 -0.68
C VAL A 67 3.65 -8.07 -0.59
N ASP A 68 2.36 -8.30 -0.82
CA ASP A 68 1.77 -9.62 -0.75
C ASP A 68 1.46 -10.07 -2.18
N PHE A 69 2.25 -11.01 -2.69
CA PHE A 69 2.00 -11.59 -4.00
C PHE A 69 1.03 -12.75 -3.80
N TYR A 70 -0.11 -12.66 -4.45
CA TYR A 70 -1.19 -13.61 -4.23
C TYR A 70 -1.87 -13.99 -5.54
N ALA A 71 -2.76 -14.96 -5.48
CA ALA A 71 -3.58 -15.33 -6.62
C ALA A 71 -4.98 -15.64 -6.09
N ASP A 72 -5.98 -15.44 -6.95
CA ASP A 72 -7.35 -15.67 -6.54
C ASP A 72 -7.64 -17.13 -6.25
N TRP A 73 -6.93 -18.04 -6.91
CA TRP A 73 -7.15 -19.47 -6.71
C TRP A 73 -6.38 -20.03 -5.52
N CYS A 74 -5.67 -19.21 -4.80
CA CYS A 74 -4.79 -19.68 -3.75
C CYS A 74 -5.51 -19.65 -2.41
N GLY A 75 -5.75 -20.82 -1.82
CA GLY A 75 -6.41 -20.90 -0.53
C GLY A 75 -5.61 -20.28 0.59
N PRO A 76 -4.32 -20.59 0.73
CA PRO A 76 -3.52 -19.97 1.79
C PRO A 76 -3.46 -18.46 1.68
N CYS A 77 -3.52 -17.92 0.46
CA CYS A 77 -3.53 -16.48 0.30
C CYS A 77 -4.75 -15.86 0.97
N LYS A 78 -5.87 -16.56 0.93
CA LYS A 78 -7.08 -16.05 1.56
C LYS A 78 -6.96 -16.07 3.07
N GLN A 79 -6.23 -17.03 3.61
CA GLN A 79 -5.99 -17.05 5.04
C GLN A 79 -5.10 -15.88 5.46
N LEU A 80 -4.26 -15.42 4.57
CA LEU A 80 -3.36 -14.32 4.87
C LEU A 80 -4.06 -12.98 4.78
N GLU A 81 -5.16 -12.89 4.05
CA GLU A 81 -5.82 -11.60 3.85
C GLU A 81 -6.15 -10.86 5.15
N PRO A 82 -6.80 -11.49 6.13
CA PRO A 82 -7.09 -10.74 7.35
C PRO A 82 -5.83 -10.34 8.08
N ILE A 83 -4.78 -11.14 7.96
CA ILE A 83 -3.53 -10.82 8.63
C ILE A 83 -2.93 -9.55 8.05
N VAL A 84 -2.86 -9.46 6.71
CA VAL A 84 -2.26 -8.27 6.11
C VAL A 84 -3.15 -7.05 6.28
N GLU A 85 -4.46 -7.25 6.37
CA GLU A 85 -5.35 -6.14 6.64
C GLU A 85 -5.09 -5.57 8.03
N GLU A 86 -4.88 -6.44 9.00
CA GLU A 86 -4.58 -5.98 10.35
C GLU A 86 -3.22 -5.30 10.41
N ILE A 87 -2.25 -5.83 9.68
CA ILE A 87 -0.94 -5.21 9.64
C ILE A 87 -1.04 -3.80 9.06
N ALA A 88 -1.81 -3.64 8.00
CA ALA A 88 -1.98 -2.32 7.40
C ALA A 88 -2.61 -1.35 8.39
N ALA A 89 -3.55 -1.83 9.19
CA ALA A 89 -4.24 -0.96 10.12
C ALA A 89 -3.41 -0.66 11.37
N GLU A 90 -2.53 -1.59 11.74
CA GLU A 90 -1.87 -1.48 13.04
C GLU A 90 -0.41 -1.05 12.98
N THR A 91 0.21 -1.08 11.81
CA THR A 91 1.62 -0.70 11.71
C THR A 91 1.76 0.52 10.83
N ASP A 92 2.97 1.07 10.81
CA ASP A 92 3.26 2.20 9.96
C ASP A 92 3.72 1.78 8.57
N ALA A 93 3.65 0.50 8.26
CA ALA A 93 4.02 0.02 6.94
C ALA A 93 2.80 0.01 6.04
N ALA A 94 2.99 0.32 4.78
CA ALA A 94 1.94 0.16 3.79
C ALA A 94 1.91 -1.29 3.37
N VAL A 95 0.74 -1.80 3.03
CA VAL A 95 0.62 -3.16 2.52
C VAL A 95 0.14 -3.06 1.08
N ALA A 96 0.84 -3.70 0.17
CA ALA A 96 0.49 -3.71 -1.24
C ALA A 96 0.19 -5.13 -1.66
N LYS A 97 -0.89 -5.33 -2.39
CA LYS A 97 -1.28 -6.65 -2.86
C LYS A 97 -1.09 -6.73 -4.36
N VAL A 98 -0.38 -7.75 -4.81
CA VAL A 98 -0.08 -7.94 -6.23
C VAL A 98 -0.63 -9.29 -6.66
N ASP A 99 -1.55 -9.26 -7.63
CA ASP A 99 -2.10 -10.47 -8.20
C ASP A 99 -1.12 -10.99 -9.24
N ILE A 100 -0.54 -12.17 -9.00
CA ILE A 100 0.51 -12.67 -9.88
C ILE A 100 -0.01 -13.05 -11.25
N ASP A 101 -1.29 -13.32 -11.39
CA ASP A 101 -1.86 -13.66 -12.69
C ASP A 101 -2.03 -12.42 -13.55
N ARG A 102 -2.29 -11.29 -12.92
CA ARG A 102 -2.48 -10.06 -13.66
C ARG A 102 -1.16 -9.30 -13.85
N LEU A 103 -0.22 -9.46 -12.94
CA LEU A 103 1.03 -8.72 -12.99
C LEU A 103 2.19 -9.70 -12.99
N GLN A 104 2.19 -10.61 -13.96
CA GLN A 104 3.22 -11.63 -14.06
C GLN A 104 4.64 -11.08 -14.11
N PRO A 105 4.89 -9.98 -14.81
CA PRO A 105 6.25 -9.45 -14.83
C PRO A 105 6.79 -9.08 -13.45
N LEU A 106 5.92 -8.58 -12.57
CA LEU A 106 6.37 -8.26 -11.23
C LEU A 106 6.72 -9.52 -10.46
N ALA A 107 5.89 -10.55 -10.58
CA ALA A 107 6.18 -11.80 -9.90
C ALA A 107 7.50 -12.38 -10.39
N GLN A 108 7.74 -12.33 -11.69
CA GLN A 108 8.97 -12.86 -12.23
C GLN A 108 10.18 -12.05 -11.78
N ARG A 109 10.04 -10.74 -11.76
CA ARG A 109 11.12 -9.87 -11.37
C ARG A 109 11.58 -10.14 -9.94
N HIS A 110 10.64 -10.48 -9.09
CA HIS A 110 10.96 -10.70 -7.69
C HIS A 110 11.11 -12.17 -7.34
N GLY A 111 11.16 -13.03 -8.34
CA GLY A 111 11.43 -14.44 -8.12
C GLY A 111 10.32 -15.17 -7.41
N VAL A 112 9.08 -14.72 -7.58
CA VAL A 112 7.96 -15.35 -6.90
C VAL A 112 7.60 -16.62 -7.66
N ARG A 113 7.72 -17.75 -6.99
CA ARG A 113 7.41 -19.02 -7.61
C ARG A 113 6.20 -19.69 -7.00
N GLY A 114 5.80 -19.27 -5.84
CA GLY A 114 4.63 -19.80 -5.18
C GLY A 114 3.94 -18.70 -4.44
N VAL A 115 2.71 -18.93 -4.05
CA VAL A 115 1.92 -17.92 -3.35
C VAL A 115 1.37 -18.54 -2.08
N PRO A 116 1.21 -17.73 -1.05
CA PRO A 116 1.56 -16.33 -0.99
C PRO A 116 3.07 -16.14 -0.78
N THR A 117 3.64 -15.13 -1.39
CA THR A 117 5.00 -14.73 -1.13
C THR A 117 4.95 -13.27 -0.72
N MET A 118 5.61 -12.94 0.38
CA MET A 118 5.65 -11.57 0.81
C MET A 118 7.05 -11.04 0.73
N VAL A 119 7.18 -9.82 0.21
CA VAL A 119 8.48 -9.16 0.09
C VAL A 119 8.35 -7.84 0.83
N LEU A 120 9.25 -7.61 1.75
CA LEU A 120 9.26 -6.37 2.50
C LEU A 120 10.22 -5.40 1.82
N PHE A 121 9.72 -4.21 1.52
CA PHE A 121 10.52 -3.17 0.90
C PHE A 121 10.81 -2.09 1.92
N SER A 122 12.02 -1.60 1.91
CA SER A 122 12.41 -0.47 2.75
C SER A 122 13.12 0.52 1.84
N ASP A 123 12.60 1.74 1.81
CA ASP A 123 13.16 2.79 0.94
C ASP A 123 13.21 2.36 -0.52
N GLY A 124 12.20 1.62 -0.91
CA GLY A 124 12.07 1.22 -2.32
C GLY A 124 12.84 -0.02 -2.71
N GLU A 125 13.51 -0.65 -1.76
CA GLU A 125 14.33 -1.82 -2.07
C GLU A 125 13.87 -3.03 -1.27
N PRO A 126 13.87 -4.22 -1.89
CA PRO A 126 13.46 -5.41 -1.16
C PRO A 126 14.52 -5.78 -0.12
N VAL A 127 14.08 -5.99 1.12
CA VAL A 127 15.00 -6.31 2.20
C VAL A 127 14.71 -7.66 2.84
N GLU A 128 13.47 -8.16 2.73
CA GLU A 128 13.11 -9.46 3.28
C GLU A 128 12.12 -10.15 2.37
N GLN A 129 12.14 -11.47 2.34
CA GLN A 129 11.18 -12.23 1.55
C GLN A 129 10.79 -13.47 2.32
N THR A 130 9.49 -13.72 2.40
CA THR A 130 8.99 -14.92 3.05
C THR A 130 8.01 -15.61 2.13
N VAL A 131 7.90 -16.93 2.24
CA VAL A 131 6.99 -17.70 1.43
C VAL A 131 6.02 -18.41 2.36
N GLY A 132 4.75 -18.39 2.00
CA GLY A 132 3.74 -19.08 2.78
C GLY A 132 3.08 -18.17 3.81
N VAL A 133 2.06 -18.69 4.46
CA VAL A 133 1.34 -17.93 5.46
C VAL A 133 2.18 -17.85 6.73
N LYS A 134 2.35 -16.66 7.24
CA LYS A 134 3.10 -16.45 8.46
C LYS A 134 2.21 -15.79 9.48
N PRO A 135 2.43 -16.03 10.77
CA PRO A 135 1.63 -15.38 11.80
C PRO A 135 1.83 -13.86 11.76
N LYS A 136 0.78 -13.16 12.15
CA LYS A 136 0.86 -11.70 12.17
C LYS A 136 2.02 -11.21 13.02
N ALA A 137 2.27 -11.86 14.16
CA ALA A 137 3.35 -11.42 15.04
C ALA A 137 4.70 -11.51 14.34
N GLN A 138 4.91 -12.55 13.55
CA GLN A 138 6.18 -12.70 12.86
C GLN A 138 6.35 -11.64 11.79
N LEU A 139 5.30 -11.36 11.05
CA LEU A 139 5.36 -10.34 10.01
C LEU A 139 5.53 -8.96 10.61
N THR A 140 4.85 -8.70 11.72
CA THR A 140 4.98 -7.42 12.39
C THR A 140 6.41 -7.23 12.89
N ALA A 141 7.02 -8.29 13.41
CA ALA A 141 8.39 -8.19 13.89
C ALA A 141 9.36 -7.87 12.77
N LEU A 142 9.14 -8.47 11.58
CA LEU A 142 9.98 -8.15 10.45
C LEU A 142 9.83 -6.68 10.07
N ILE A 143 8.61 -6.19 10.05
CA ILE A 143 8.36 -4.81 9.68
C ILE A 143 9.02 -3.87 10.68
N GLU A 144 8.92 -4.20 11.96
CA GLU A 144 9.46 -3.31 12.99
C GLU A 144 10.96 -3.18 12.93
N ASN A 145 11.64 -4.13 12.32
CA ASN A 145 13.07 -4.01 12.15
C ASN A 145 13.45 -2.87 11.19
N TYR A 146 12.51 -2.39 10.40
CA TYR A 146 12.80 -1.37 9.39
C TYR A 146 12.02 -0.07 9.60
N ILE A 147 11.23 0.00 10.63
CA ILE A 147 10.49 1.23 10.92
C ILE A 147 11.22 2.12 11.91
#